data_33a816b64fcb5d6634dc0c4bbbf0bacf
#
_entry.id   33a816b64fcb5d6634dc0c4bbbf0bacf
#
_cell.length_a   1.000
_cell.length_b   1.000
_cell.length_c   1.000
_cell.angle_alpha   90.00
_cell.angle_beta   90.00
_cell.angle_gamma   90.00
#
_symmetry.space_group_name_H-M   'P 1'
#
loop_
_entity.id
_entity.type
_entity.pdbx_description
1 polymer ?
#
loop_
_entity_poly.entity_id
_entity_poly.type
_entity_poly.pdbx_seq_one_letter_code
_entity_poly.pdbx_strand_id
1 'polypeptide(L)'
;MERQVRVSILWLVLMVGGLVHTVVEVMPLFWGESIAAMPQNEAQMHGMMAFSACFFFVLPGLGQLCTLYACKRWCAVLNAVLAGVMLLLNTSHPIMDLPGALLAQWFILPLVFLFNVILMVEVVKACRRKETHSCCAA
;
A
#
# COMPACT_ATOMS: atom_id res chain seq x y z
N MET A 1 -0.66 -21.08 -9.26
CA MET A 1 0.17 -20.19 -8.41
C MET A 1 -0.39 -20.23 -7.00
N GLU A 2 0.43 -20.50 -6.02
CA GLU A 2 0.01 -20.53 -4.61
C GLU A 2 -0.49 -19.17 -4.15
N ARG A 3 -1.48 -19.16 -3.24
CA ARG A 3 -2.09 -17.90 -2.75
C ARG A 3 -1.07 -17.01 -2.07
N GLN A 4 -0.13 -17.58 -1.31
CA GLN A 4 0.94 -16.81 -0.66
C GLN A 4 1.77 -16.02 -1.68
N VAL A 5 2.11 -16.64 -2.80
CA VAL A 5 2.87 -15.99 -3.88
C VAL A 5 2.06 -14.84 -4.47
N ARG A 6 0.75 -15.03 -4.71
CA ARG A 6 -0.13 -13.95 -5.22
C ARG A 6 -0.21 -12.77 -4.26
N VAL A 7 -0.43 -13.03 -2.96
CA VAL A 7 -0.48 -11.98 -1.94
C VAL A 7 0.87 -11.27 -1.83
N SER A 8 1.98 -12.00 -1.87
CA SER A 8 3.33 -11.42 -1.89
C SER A 8 3.55 -10.50 -3.09
N ILE A 9 3.16 -10.94 -4.29
CA ILE A 9 3.28 -10.12 -5.50
C ILE A 9 2.42 -8.87 -5.38
N LEU A 10 1.19 -8.97 -4.85
CA LEU A 10 0.30 -7.82 -4.68
C LEU A 10 0.88 -6.79 -3.72
N TRP A 11 1.48 -7.20 -2.59
CA TRP A 11 2.18 -6.30 -1.69
C TRP A 11 3.36 -5.59 -2.38
N LEU A 12 4.14 -6.33 -3.16
CA LEU A 12 5.26 -5.75 -3.91
C LEU A 12 4.77 -4.75 -4.96
N VAL A 13 3.69 -5.07 -5.68
CA VAL A 13 3.08 -4.16 -6.68
C VAL A 13 2.59 -2.88 -6.01
N LEU A 14 1.97 -2.95 -4.82
CA LEU A 14 1.54 -1.76 -4.07
C LEU A 14 2.74 -0.91 -3.64
N MET A 15 3.82 -1.53 -3.18
CA MET A 15 5.07 -0.83 -2.80
C MET A 15 5.67 -0.10 -4.01
N VAL A 16 5.80 -0.78 -5.15
CA VAL A 16 6.32 -0.19 -6.39
C VAL A 16 5.38 0.88 -6.93
N GLY A 17 4.07 0.63 -6.92
CA GLY A 17 3.05 1.60 -7.34
C GLY A 17 3.09 2.89 -6.52
N GLY A 18 3.25 2.78 -5.21
CA GLY A 18 3.43 3.93 -4.32
C GLY A 18 4.72 4.71 -4.63
N LEU A 19 5.83 4.01 -4.87
CA LEU A 19 7.07 4.65 -5.26
C LEU A 19 6.94 5.41 -6.59
N VAL A 20 6.33 4.79 -7.61
CA VAL A 20 6.08 5.42 -8.91
C VAL A 20 5.17 6.65 -8.75
N HIS A 21 4.11 6.54 -7.94
CA HIS A 21 3.23 7.67 -7.61
C HIS A 21 4.03 8.85 -7.03
N THR A 22 4.86 8.61 -6.02
CA THR A 22 5.69 9.64 -5.39
C THR A 22 6.68 10.27 -6.37
N VAL A 23 7.35 9.47 -7.19
CA VAL A 23 8.29 9.98 -8.20
C VAL A 23 7.59 10.89 -9.19
N VAL A 24 6.43 10.49 -9.70
CA VAL A 24 5.64 11.31 -10.65
C VAL A 24 5.16 12.61 -10.00
N GLU A 25 4.78 12.57 -8.72
CA GLU A 25 4.32 13.74 -7.98
C GLU A 25 5.42 14.80 -7.81
N VAL A 26 6.67 14.38 -7.58
CA VAL A 26 7.79 15.31 -7.40
C VAL A 26 8.47 15.72 -8.72
N MET A 27 8.12 15.09 -9.85
CA MET A 27 8.73 15.42 -11.14
C MET A 27 8.64 16.90 -11.53
N PRO A 28 7.53 17.64 -11.30
CA PRO A 28 7.44 19.07 -11.66
C PRO A 28 8.54 19.93 -11.03
N LEU A 29 9.06 19.53 -9.84
CA LEU A 29 10.16 20.26 -9.19
C LEU A 29 11.43 20.32 -10.05
N PHE A 30 11.67 19.31 -10.90
CA PHE A 30 12.85 19.30 -11.78
C PHE A 30 12.75 20.35 -12.90
N TRP A 31 11.57 20.88 -13.17
CA TRP A 31 11.31 21.97 -14.12
C TRP A 31 11.07 23.32 -13.44
N GLY A 32 11.31 23.39 -12.12
CA GLY A 32 11.12 24.62 -11.35
C GLY A 32 9.67 24.96 -11.05
N GLU A 33 8.75 24.02 -11.25
CA GLU A 33 7.35 24.17 -10.87
C GLU A 33 7.15 23.85 -9.38
N SER A 34 6.18 24.50 -8.75
CA SER A 34 5.80 24.19 -7.36
C SER A 34 4.81 23.03 -7.34
N ILE A 35 4.99 22.12 -6.39
CA ILE A 35 4.00 21.06 -6.11
C ILE A 35 3.01 21.51 -5.05
N ALA A 36 1.76 21.03 -5.13
CA ALA A 36 0.67 21.44 -4.24
C ALA A 36 0.94 21.17 -2.75
N ALA A 37 1.76 20.18 -2.43
CA ALA A 37 2.08 19.73 -1.08
C ALA A 37 3.47 20.17 -0.59
N MET A 38 3.91 21.42 -0.93
CA MET A 38 5.19 21.94 -0.43
C MET A 38 5.16 22.12 1.09
N PRO A 39 6.10 21.52 1.84
CA PRO A 39 6.19 21.72 3.28
C PRO A 39 6.55 23.17 3.60
N GLN A 40 5.85 23.75 4.58
CA GLN A 40 6.01 25.14 5.00
C GLN A 40 7.20 25.35 5.97
N ASN A 41 7.65 24.27 6.61
CA ASN A 41 8.75 24.28 7.58
C ASN A 41 9.41 22.88 7.67
N GLU A 42 10.56 22.83 8.33
CA GLU A 42 11.37 21.61 8.50
C GLU A 42 10.62 20.49 9.23
N ALA A 43 9.85 20.81 10.27
CA ALA A 43 9.07 19.81 11.01
C ALA A 43 7.99 19.15 10.14
N GLN A 44 7.32 19.94 9.30
CA GLN A 44 6.34 19.43 8.35
C GLN A 44 7.01 18.57 7.27
N MET A 45 8.17 18.98 6.78
CA MET A 45 8.97 18.18 5.84
C MET A 45 9.33 16.81 6.42
N HIS A 46 9.86 16.78 7.64
CA HIS A 46 10.19 15.50 8.31
C HIS A 46 8.94 14.64 8.54
N GLY A 47 7.82 15.25 8.92
CA GLY A 47 6.54 14.56 9.08
C GLY A 47 6.06 13.91 7.78
N MET A 48 6.11 14.63 6.67
CA MET A 48 5.73 14.11 5.35
C MET A 48 6.66 12.97 4.90
N MET A 49 7.97 13.12 5.10
CA MET A 49 8.95 12.05 4.78
C MET A 49 8.70 10.80 5.62
N ALA A 50 8.49 10.95 6.92
CA ALA A 50 8.20 9.83 7.82
C ALA A 50 6.87 9.14 7.45
N PHE A 51 5.83 9.90 7.15
CA PHE A 51 4.55 9.38 6.68
C PHE A 51 4.71 8.59 5.37
N SER A 52 5.40 9.16 4.38
CA SER A 52 5.63 8.50 3.09
C SER A 52 6.44 7.20 3.26
N ALA A 53 7.51 7.22 4.07
CA ALA A 53 8.29 6.02 4.35
C ALA A 53 7.44 4.94 5.04
N CYS A 54 6.62 5.33 6.02
CA CYS A 54 5.72 4.42 6.72
C CYS A 54 4.68 3.81 5.78
N PHE A 55 4.06 4.65 4.96
CA PHE A 55 2.97 4.27 4.07
C PHE A 55 3.43 3.43 2.88
N PHE A 56 4.49 3.85 2.19
CA PHE A 56 4.94 3.18 0.96
C PHE A 56 5.91 2.02 1.20
N PHE A 57 6.56 1.96 2.36
CA PHE A 57 7.56 0.93 2.63
C PHE A 57 7.25 0.08 3.85
N VAL A 58 7.01 0.69 5.04
CA VAL A 58 6.86 -0.07 6.28
C VAL A 58 5.58 -0.89 6.28
N LEU A 59 4.42 -0.30 5.93
CA LEU A 59 3.15 -1.02 5.91
C LEU A 59 3.14 -2.18 4.90
N PRO A 60 3.50 -1.98 3.61
CA PRO A 60 3.58 -3.08 2.65
C PRO A 60 4.65 -4.11 3.03
N GLY A 61 5.79 -3.68 3.56
CA GLY A 61 6.86 -4.55 4.02
C GLY A 61 6.41 -5.48 5.15
N LEU A 62 5.69 -4.96 6.15
CA LEU A 62 5.08 -5.76 7.21
C LEU A 62 4.03 -6.73 6.66
N GLY A 63 3.19 -6.30 5.71
CA GLY A 63 2.25 -7.15 5.02
C GLY A 63 2.92 -8.30 4.27
N GLN A 64 4.04 -8.00 3.61
CA GLN A 64 4.90 -8.99 2.95
C GLN A 64 5.45 -10.00 3.94
N LEU A 65 6.03 -9.54 5.06
CA LEU A 65 6.55 -10.41 6.12
C LEU A 65 5.44 -11.28 6.71
N CYS A 66 4.26 -10.72 7.01
CA CYS A 66 3.12 -11.48 7.48
C CYS A 66 2.67 -12.56 6.48
N THR A 67 2.83 -12.32 5.17
CA THR A 67 2.52 -13.29 4.13
C THR A 67 3.53 -14.43 4.10
N LEU A 68 4.82 -14.12 4.20
CA LEU A 68 5.91 -15.12 4.20
C LEU A 68 5.86 -16.01 5.44
N TYR A 69 5.56 -15.44 6.61
CA TYR A 69 5.45 -16.15 7.88
C TYR A 69 4.00 -16.53 8.24
N ALA A 70 3.15 -16.74 7.24
CA ALA A 70 1.71 -16.94 7.39
C ALA A 70 1.26 -18.23 8.12
N CYS A 71 2.16 -18.99 8.74
CA CYS A 71 1.81 -20.23 9.46
C CYS A 71 0.88 -19.97 10.68
N LYS A 72 0.97 -18.80 11.31
CA LYS A 72 0.19 -18.44 12.50
C LYS A 72 -1.09 -17.67 12.12
N ARG A 73 -2.20 -17.93 12.83
CA ARG A 73 -3.48 -17.25 12.62
C ARG A 73 -3.37 -15.72 12.79
N TRP A 74 -2.62 -15.27 13.79
CA TRP A 74 -2.43 -13.85 14.04
C TRP A 74 -1.73 -13.12 12.87
N CYS A 75 -0.81 -13.78 12.15
CA CYS A 75 -0.18 -13.20 10.96
C CYS A 75 -1.22 -12.95 9.85
N ALA A 76 -2.18 -13.88 9.66
CA ALA A 76 -3.24 -13.72 8.68
C ALA A 76 -4.18 -12.55 9.04
N VAL A 77 -4.53 -12.43 10.34
CA VAL A 77 -5.35 -11.33 10.83
C VAL A 77 -4.62 -9.99 10.70
N LEU A 78 -3.35 -9.94 11.11
CA LEU A 78 -2.53 -8.72 10.98
C LEU A 78 -2.39 -8.30 9.51
N ASN A 79 -2.17 -9.26 8.61
CA ASN A 79 -2.10 -9.01 7.17
C ASN A 79 -3.42 -8.42 6.64
N ALA A 80 -4.58 -8.92 7.10
CA ALA A 80 -5.88 -8.36 6.74
C ALA A 80 -6.08 -6.94 7.27
N VAL A 81 -5.65 -6.66 8.50
CA VAL A 81 -5.69 -5.32 9.09
C VAL A 81 -4.81 -4.35 8.28
N LEU A 82 -3.57 -4.74 7.97
CA LEU A 82 -2.65 -3.92 7.18
C LEU A 82 -3.21 -3.64 5.78
N ALA A 83 -3.78 -4.66 5.11
CA ALA A 83 -4.42 -4.48 3.80
C ALA A 83 -5.64 -3.55 3.88
N GLY A 84 -6.43 -3.63 4.96
CA GLY A 84 -7.55 -2.72 5.21
C GLY A 84 -7.11 -1.28 5.45
N VAL A 85 -6.07 -1.07 6.25
CA VAL A 85 -5.47 0.26 6.48
C VAL A 85 -4.97 0.85 5.15
N MET A 86 -4.22 0.05 4.37
CA MET A 86 -3.76 0.49 3.04
C MET A 86 -4.92 0.85 2.10
N LEU A 87 -6.00 0.07 2.13
CA LEU A 87 -7.18 0.34 1.30
C LEU A 87 -7.84 1.67 1.70
N LEU A 88 -8.01 1.93 3.00
CA LEU A 88 -8.57 3.19 3.49
C LEU A 88 -7.71 4.39 3.07
N LEU A 89 -6.39 4.29 3.26
CA LEU A 89 -5.46 5.37 2.92
C LEU A 89 -5.40 5.59 1.39
N ASN A 90 -5.34 4.52 0.60
CA ASN A 90 -5.38 4.61 -0.87
C ASN A 90 -6.74 5.06 -1.43
N THR A 91 -7.79 5.06 -0.63
CA THR A 91 -9.10 5.60 -1.02
C THR A 91 -9.21 7.08 -0.66
N SER A 92 -8.72 7.48 0.53
CA SER A 92 -8.80 8.86 1.00
C SER A 92 -7.87 9.81 0.23
N HIS A 93 -6.66 9.37 -0.06
CA HIS A 93 -5.65 10.18 -0.75
C HIS A 93 -6.08 10.69 -2.13
N PRO A 94 -6.57 9.84 -3.06
CA PRO A 94 -7.07 10.33 -4.36
C PRO A 94 -8.22 11.33 -4.26
N ILE A 95 -9.11 11.15 -3.29
CA ILE A 95 -10.25 12.07 -3.11
C ILE A 95 -9.77 13.48 -2.77
N MET A 96 -8.67 13.60 -2.04
CA MET A 96 -8.10 14.89 -1.65
C MET A 96 -7.26 15.52 -2.76
N ASP A 97 -6.54 14.72 -3.56
CA ASP A 97 -5.53 15.20 -4.50
C ASP A 97 -6.00 15.28 -5.96
N LEU A 98 -7.05 14.54 -6.34
CA LEU A 98 -7.56 14.50 -7.71
C LEU A 98 -7.86 15.88 -8.34
N PRO A 99 -8.39 16.89 -7.63
CA PRO A 99 -8.68 18.20 -8.23
C PRO A 99 -7.46 18.94 -8.80
N GLY A 100 -6.25 18.61 -8.32
CA GLY A 100 -4.99 19.20 -8.79
C GLY A 100 -4.00 18.18 -9.39
N ALA A 101 -4.43 16.93 -9.58
CA ALA A 101 -3.55 15.84 -9.95
C ALA A 101 -3.03 15.97 -11.39
N LEU A 102 -1.75 15.64 -11.58
CA LEU A 102 -1.15 15.46 -12.90
C LEU A 102 -1.88 14.37 -13.69
N LEU A 103 -1.93 14.50 -15.02
CA LEU A 103 -2.60 13.54 -15.89
C LEU A 103 -2.13 12.08 -15.63
N ALA A 104 -0.86 11.87 -15.32
CA ALA A 104 -0.31 10.55 -15.00
C ALA A 104 -0.94 9.93 -13.74
N GLN A 105 -1.34 10.73 -12.76
CA GLN A 105 -1.97 10.25 -11.52
C GLN A 105 -3.35 9.64 -11.78
N TRP A 106 -4.07 10.11 -12.79
CA TRP A 106 -5.36 9.55 -13.20
C TRP A 106 -5.27 8.10 -13.68
N PHE A 107 -4.09 7.63 -14.08
CA PHE A 107 -3.85 6.23 -14.44
C PHE A 107 -3.29 5.43 -13.25
N ILE A 108 -2.35 6.02 -12.50
CA ILE A 108 -1.66 5.33 -11.41
C ILE A 108 -2.60 5.05 -10.24
N LEU A 109 -3.34 6.06 -9.77
CA LEU A 109 -4.19 5.95 -8.57
C LEU A 109 -5.31 4.90 -8.71
N PRO A 110 -6.09 4.84 -9.80
CA PRO A 110 -7.09 3.80 -9.97
C PRO A 110 -6.49 2.40 -10.06
N LEU A 111 -5.30 2.27 -10.66
CA LEU A 111 -4.61 0.99 -10.77
C LEU A 111 -4.11 0.50 -9.41
N VAL A 112 -3.49 1.37 -8.62
CA VAL A 112 -3.06 1.07 -7.24
C VAL A 112 -4.26 0.70 -6.37
N PHE A 113 -5.37 1.44 -6.48
CA PHE A 113 -6.62 1.11 -5.79
C PHE A 113 -7.14 -0.28 -6.17
N LEU A 114 -7.19 -0.61 -7.46
CA LEU A 114 -7.61 -1.93 -7.95
C LEU A 114 -6.76 -3.06 -7.35
N PHE A 115 -5.43 -2.92 -7.39
CA PHE A 115 -4.54 -3.91 -6.79
C PHE A 115 -4.75 -4.06 -5.28
N ASN A 116 -5.06 -2.97 -4.58
CA ASN A 116 -5.34 -3.00 -3.15
C ASN A 116 -6.66 -3.71 -2.84
N VAL A 117 -7.71 -3.50 -3.64
CA VAL A 117 -8.97 -4.24 -3.53
C VAL A 117 -8.74 -5.75 -3.76
N ILE A 118 -7.97 -6.13 -4.78
CA ILE A 118 -7.62 -7.52 -5.06
C ILE A 118 -6.84 -8.11 -3.88
N LEU A 119 -5.86 -7.39 -3.34
CA LEU A 119 -5.11 -7.80 -2.16
C LEU A 119 -6.04 -8.06 -0.98
N MET A 120 -6.93 -7.12 -0.67
CA MET A 120 -7.88 -7.25 0.44
C MET A 120 -8.75 -8.52 0.30
N VAL A 121 -9.27 -8.78 -0.91
CA VAL A 121 -10.06 -9.98 -1.20
C VAL A 121 -9.24 -11.26 -0.97
N GLU A 122 -8.00 -11.32 -1.46
CA GLU A 122 -7.15 -12.50 -1.32
C GLU A 122 -6.74 -12.76 0.14
N VAL A 123 -6.46 -11.71 0.90
CA VAL A 123 -6.09 -11.81 2.33
C VAL A 123 -7.29 -12.24 3.18
N VAL A 124 -8.48 -11.69 2.94
CA VAL A 124 -9.72 -12.10 3.64
C VAL A 124 -10.05 -13.57 3.34
N LYS A 125 -9.92 -14.01 2.09
CA LYS A 125 -10.08 -15.44 1.73
C LYS A 125 -9.05 -16.32 2.44
N ALA A 126 -7.83 -15.85 2.65
CA ALA A 126 -6.80 -16.55 3.40
C ALA A 126 -7.15 -16.69 4.88
N CYS A 127 -7.68 -15.63 5.50
CA CYS A 127 -8.14 -15.65 6.89
C CYS A 127 -9.26 -16.68 7.10
N ARG A 128 -10.31 -16.63 6.26
CA ARG A 128 -11.48 -17.52 6.37
C ARG A 128 -11.10 -19.00 6.19
N ARG A 129 -10.17 -19.32 5.29
CA ARG A 129 -9.75 -20.70 5.05
C ARG A 129 -8.91 -21.28 6.19
N LYS A 130 -8.18 -20.45 6.94
CA LYS A 130 -7.40 -20.90 8.12
C LYS A 130 -8.29 -21.24 9.32
N GLU A 131 -9.53 -20.76 9.35
CA GLU A 131 -10.52 -21.19 10.35
C GLU A 131 -10.97 -22.65 10.14
N THR A 132 -10.89 -23.14 8.89
CA THR A 132 -11.32 -24.51 8.51
C THR A 132 -10.21 -25.55 8.56
N HIS A 133 -8.95 -25.15 8.55
CA HIS A 133 -7.81 -26.08 8.63
C HIS A 133 -6.84 -25.62 9.72
N SER A 134 -6.85 -26.34 10.84
CA SER A 134 -5.78 -26.23 11.86
C SER A 134 -4.46 -26.64 11.21
N CYS A 135 -3.74 -25.70 10.64
CA CYS A 135 -2.38 -25.91 10.18
C CYS A 135 -1.45 -25.86 11.39
N CYS A 136 -1.10 -27.00 11.95
CA CYS A 136 0.16 -27.31 12.61
C CYS A 136 0.16 -28.79 13.01
N ALA A 137 0.36 -29.64 12.01
CA ALA A 137 0.92 -30.96 12.26
C ALA A 137 2.22 -31.02 11.44
N ALA A 138 3.31 -30.63 12.05
CA ALA A 138 4.69 -31.05 11.80
C ALA A 138 5.58 -30.43 12.87
#